data_ce152d388792fef64d12f4572f879102
#
_entry.id   ce152d388792fef64d12f4572f879102
#
_cell.length_a   1.000
_cell.length_b   1.000
_cell.length_c   1.000
_cell.angle_alpha   90.00
_cell.angle_beta   90.00
_cell.angle_gamma   90.00
#
_symmetry.space_group_name_H-M   'P 1'
#
loop_
_entity.id
_entity.type
_entity.pdbx_description
1 polymer ?
#
loop_
_entity_poly.entity_id
_entity_poly.type
_entity_poly.pdbx_seq_one_letter_code
_entity_poly.pdbx_strand_id
1 'polypeptide(L)'
;GIFPSQDGALGYDYVPYFWPAILGYNGFMTSQAGDQMVPDMIGHNASAIHSVDVVNSGSINEFQIALGANINNILYVGATLGIQSVHKKTGITYQEQYLYDGTPVNRDGTPLASKLDYASLYQQTVLDGSGLNFKIGAIVRPVAGLRLGVAYHTPTFYSLDRTYAADIESSISNAANTSREINTDRTPVLSDDGPNSWEFVSPSRLLFGASYTFGTFAIVSVDYERDWYNGIRVKNVPDGQPGFIIQPEEYKLEFKNNFCATNAVRAGQFIHNVARLPIP
;
A
#
# COMPACT_ATOMS: atom_id res chain seq x y z
N GLY A 1 -29.00 4.72 -0.96
CA GLY A 1 -28.42 5.90 -1.60
C GLY A 1 -27.85 6.83 -0.56
N ILE A 2 -26.80 7.55 -0.90
CA ILE A 2 -26.18 8.59 -0.07
C ILE A 2 -26.99 9.84 -0.34
N PHE A 3 -28.10 10.01 0.34
CA PHE A 3 -28.90 11.23 0.22
C PHE A 3 -28.90 11.96 1.55
N PRO A 4 -28.96 13.31 1.56
CA PRO A 4 -29.09 14.07 2.77
C PRO A 4 -30.28 13.57 3.60
N SER A 5 -30.13 13.57 4.93
CA SER A 5 -31.28 13.45 5.82
C SER A 5 -32.26 14.62 5.55
N GLN A 6 -33.46 14.54 6.08
CA GLN A 6 -34.45 15.65 5.93
C GLN A 6 -33.89 17.00 6.43
N ASP A 7 -32.83 16.99 7.22
CA ASP A 7 -32.15 18.18 7.74
C ASP A 7 -31.04 18.69 6.82
N GLY A 8 -30.80 18.07 5.65
CA GLY A 8 -29.86 18.53 4.63
C GLY A 8 -28.39 18.20 4.89
N ALA A 9 -28.05 17.63 6.03
CA ALA A 9 -26.66 17.24 6.33
C ALA A 9 -26.40 15.77 5.99
N LEU A 10 -25.31 15.50 5.26
CA LEU A 10 -24.76 14.17 5.09
C LEU A 10 -23.81 13.89 6.26
N GLY A 11 -24.16 12.91 7.10
CA GLY A 11 -23.32 12.45 8.21
C GLY A 11 -22.36 11.34 7.81
N TYR A 12 -21.34 11.14 8.62
CA TYR A 12 -20.35 10.07 8.45
C TYR A 12 -20.75 8.73 9.09
N ASP A 13 -22.03 8.55 9.38
CA ASP A 13 -22.61 7.29 9.88
C ASP A 13 -22.64 6.18 8.82
N TYR A 14 -22.40 6.56 7.57
CA TYR A 14 -22.30 5.64 6.45
C TYR A 14 -20.95 4.93 6.42
N VAL A 15 -20.91 3.76 5.75
CA VAL A 15 -19.65 3.05 5.51
C VAL A 15 -18.61 3.97 4.85
N PRO A 16 -17.36 3.92 5.28
CA PRO A 16 -16.30 4.84 4.82
C PRO A 16 -16.07 4.88 3.30
N TYR A 17 -16.53 3.87 2.57
CA TYR A 17 -16.51 3.87 1.11
C TYR A 17 -17.21 5.11 0.50
N PHE A 18 -18.22 5.64 1.18
CA PHE A 18 -18.98 6.81 0.71
C PHE A 18 -18.45 8.16 1.22
N TRP A 19 -17.49 8.16 2.13
CA TRP A 19 -16.99 9.41 2.72
C TRP A 19 -16.45 10.42 1.70
N PRO A 20 -15.73 10.04 0.62
CA PRO A 20 -15.34 11.00 -0.41
C PRO A 20 -16.53 11.70 -1.09
N ALA A 21 -17.63 10.99 -1.28
CA ALA A 21 -18.84 11.59 -1.86
C ALA A 21 -19.53 12.52 -0.86
N ILE A 22 -19.55 12.17 0.44
CA ILE A 22 -20.08 13.04 1.51
C ILE A 22 -19.23 14.30 1.61
N LEU A 23 -17.91 14.18 1.60
CA LEU A 23 -16.99 15.32 1.58
C LEU A 23 -17.20 16.20 0.34
N GLY A 24 -17.37 15.59 -0.83
CA GLY A 24 -17.67 16.32 -2.07
C GLY A 24 -18.97 17.11 -1.99
N TYR A 25 -20.00 16.57 -1.34
CA TYR A 25 -21.24 17.28 -1.07
C TYR A 25 -21.03 18.44 -0.07
N ASN A 26 -20.42 18.17 1.06
CA ASN A 26 -20.14 19.17 2.09
C ASN A 26 -19.14 20.23 1.60
N GLY A 27 -18.28 19.90 0.63
CA GLY A 27 -17.34 20.80 -0.04
C GLY A 27 -17.93 21.57 -1.23
N PHE A 28 -19.26 21.52 -1.46
CA PHE A 28 -19.94 22.19 -2.58
C PHE A 28 -19.48 21.78 -3.98
N MET A 29 -18.83 20.62 -4.11
CA MET A 29 -18.51 20.07 -5.42
C MET A 29 -19.74 19.43 -6.08
N THR A 30 -20.64 18.91 -5.26
CA THR A 30 -21.88 18.26 -5.72
C THR A 30 -23.06 18.64 -4.86
N SER A 31 -24.26 18.66 -5.46
CA SER A 31 -25.55 18.79 -4.78
C SER A 31 -26.51 17.72 -5.25
N GLN A 32 -27.62 17.56 -4.53
CA GLN A 32 -28.66 16.62 -4.90
C GLN A 32 -29.69 17.27 -5.84
N ALA A 33 -29.94 16.64 -6.98
CA ALA A 33 -31.00 16.98 -7.90
C ALA A 33 -31.88 15.76 -8.14
N GLY A 34 -32.99 15.65 -7.42
CA GLY A 34 -33.83 14.45 -7.40
C GLY A 34 -33.04 13.25 -6.83
N ASP A 35 -32.92 12.17 -7.59
CA ASP A 35 -32.18 10.96 -7.20
C ASP A 35 -30.72 10.96 -7.70
N GLN A 36 -30.20 12.07 -8.18
CA GLN A 36 -28.85 12.18 -8.73
C GLN A 36 -28.02 13.21 -7.98
N MET A 37 -26.70 12.94 -7.88
CA MET A 37 -25.72 13.93 -7.50
C MET A 37 -25.27 14.66 -8.76
N VAL A 38 -25.32 15.98 -8.74
CA VAL A 38 -24.91 16.84 -9.86
C VAL A 38 -23.82 17.81 -9.36
N PRO A 39 -22.97 18.35 -10.26
CA PRO A 39 -22.03 19.40 -9.89
C PRO A 39 -22.75 20.58 -9.25
N ASP A 40 -22.20 21.11 -8.15
CA ASP A 40 -22.70 22.28 -7.45
C ASP A 40 -21.68 23.41 -7.53
N MET A 41 -22.16 24.66 -7.66
CA MET A 41 -21.31 25.85 -7.80
C MET A 41 -20.22 25.78 -8.88
N ILE A 42 -20.29 24.78 -9.77
CA ILE A 42 -19.41 24.61 -10.92
C ILE A 42 -20.16 25.02 -12.17
N GLY A 43 -19.79 26.13 -12.76
CA GLY A 43 -20.43 26.64 -13.98
C GLY A 43 -20.29 25.68 -15.16
N HIS A 44 -21.30 25.64 -16.01
CA HIS A 44 -21.27 24.82 -17.23
C HIS A 44 -20.15 25.25 -18.22
N ASN A 45 -19.69 26.50 -18.11
CA ASN A 45 -18.56 27.07 -18.85
C ASN A 45 -17.22 26.97 -18.09
N ALA A 46 -17.13 26.15 -17.04
CA ALA A 46 -15.88 25.90 -16.34
C ALA A 46 -14.98 24.92 -17.05
N SER A 47 -13.68 25.18 -17.00
CA SER A 47 -12.62 24.20 -17.25
C SER A 47 -11.96 23.84 -15.94
N ALA A 48 -11.55 22.59 -15.74
CA ALA A 48 -10.86 22.17 -14.52
C ALA A 48 -9.43 21.74 -14.81
N ILE A 49 -8.51 22.19 -13.96
CA ILE A 49 -7.15 21.66 -13.88
C ILE A 49 -7.12 20.68 -12.72
N HIS A 50 -6.82 19.41 -13.02
CA HIS A 50 -6.72 18.35 -12.02
C HIS A 50 -5.26 18.16 -11.62
N SER A 51 -5.02 18.01 -10.33
CA SER A 51 -3.73 17.65 -9.76
C SER A 51 -3.90 16.52 -8.76
N VAL A 52 -3.02 15.53 -8.82
CA VAL A 52 -2.97 14.43 -7.85
C VAL A 52 -1.56 14.35 -7.30
N ASP A 53 -1.43 14.48 -5.99
CA ASP A 53 -0.17 14.26 -5.27
C ASP A 53 -0.30 13.04 -4.37
N VAL A 54 0.67 12.12 -4.47
CA VAL A 54 0.68 10.87 -3.69
C VAL A 54 1.97 10.78 -2.91
N VAL A 55 1.88 10.82 -1.60
CA VAL A 55 3.02 10.69 -0.69
C VAL A 55 2.92 9.34 0.02
N ASN A 56 3.93 8.50 -0.20
CA ASN A 56 4.08 7.23 0.47
C ASN A 56 5.31 7.26 1.37
N SER A 57 5.14 6.82 2.61
CA SER A 57 6.24 6.59 3.54
C SER A 57 5.99 5.33 4.34
N GLY A 58 7.05 4.69 4.82
CA GLY A 58 6.89 3.52 5.66
C GLY A 58 8.16 2.71 5.82
N SER A 59 8.11 1.73 6.70
CA SER A 59 9.19 0.81 6.97
C SER A 59 8.67 -0.55 7.42
N ILE A 60 9.44 -1.58 7.14
CA ILE A 60 9.30 -2.90 7.75
C ILE A 60 10.61 -3.18 8.46
N ASN A 61 10.56 -3.29 9.79
CA ASN A 61 11.72 -3.63 10.61
C ASN A 61 11.57 -5.06 11.12
N GLU A 62 12.65 -5.83 11.13
CA GLU A 62 12.63 -7.20 11.60
C GLU A 62 13.66 -7.37 12.75
N PHE A 63 13.18 -7.78 13.92
CA PHE A 63 14.01 -8.28 15.00
C PHE A 63 14.16 -9.79 14.85
N GLN A 64 15.39 -10.27 14.86
CA GLN A 64 15.69 -11.68 14.62
C GLN A 64 16.42 -12.31 15.81
N ILE A 65 15.95 -13.49 16.20
CA ILE A 65 16.64 -14.39 17.14
C ILE A 65 17.10 -15.59 16.31
N ALA A 66 18.42 -15.77 16.19
CA ALA A 66 19.02 -16.84 15.41
C ALA A 66 19.86 -17.78 16.26
N LEU A 67 19.74 -19.07 15.98
CA LEU A 67 20.56 -20.14 16.53
C LEU A 67 21.22 -20.89 15.39
N GLY A 68 22.48 -21.25 15.59
CA GLY A 68 23.24 -22.04 14.62
C GLY A 68 24.14 -23.05 15.28
N ALA A 69 24.34 -24.17 14.60
CA ALA A 69 25.28 -25.23 15.03
C ALA A 69 26.17 -25.66 13.87
N ASN A 70 27.42 -25.93 14.20
CA ASN A 70 28.41 -26.51 13.30
C ASN A 70 28.76 -27.91 13.79
N ILE A 71 28.56 -28.92 12.95
CA ILE A 71 28.79 -30.31 13.25
C ILE A 71 29.99 -30.79 12.42
N ASN A 72 31.11 -30.99 13.07
CA ASN A 72 32.37 -31.50 12.49
C ASN A 72 32.90 -30.71 11.28
N ASN A 73 32.52 -29.42 11.13
CA ASN A 73 32.82 -28.62 9.94
C ASN A 73 32.31 -29.22 8.61
N ILE A 74 31.37 -30.14 8.69
CA ILE A 74 30.73 -30.82 7.55
C ILE A 74 29.29 -30.32 7.39
N LEU A 75 28.55 -30.26 8.49
CA LEU A 75 27.15 -29.84 8.48
C LEU A 75 26.96 -28.61 9.36
N TYR A 76 26.38 -27.58 8.78
CA TYR A 76 25.96 -26.36 9.45
C TYR A 76 24.44 -26.28 9.39
N VAL A 77 23.79 -26.08 10.52
CA VAL A 77 22.33 -25.91 10.59
C VAL A 77 22.03 -24.61 11.29
N GLY A 78 20.96 -23.96 10.89
CA GLY A 78 20.53 -22.71 11.47
C GLY A 78 19.02 -22.57 11.47
N ALA A 79 18.52 -21.90 12.48
CA ALA A 79 17.10 -21.52 12.59
C ALA A 79 17.01 -20.08 13.09
N THR A 80 16.03 -19.35 12.57
CA THR A 80 15.79 -17.94 12.93
C THR A 80 14.30 -17.72 13.13
N LEU A 81 13.97 -17.08 14.25
CA LEU A 81 12.65 -16.51 14.49
C LEU A 81 12.72 -15.01 14.17
N GLY A 82 11.88 -14.55 13.28
CA GLY A 82 11.76 -13.15 12.89
C GLY A 82 10.47 -12.53 13.40
N ILE A 83 10.57 -11.42 14.09
CA ILE A 83 9.45 -10.59 14.56
C ILE A 83 9.52 -9.29 13.78
N GLN A 84 8.49 -9.01 12.99
CA GLN A 84 8.42 -7.83 12.13
C GLN A 84 7.48 -6.78 12.70
N SER A 85 7.84 -5.51 12.50
CA SER A 85 6.99 -4.35 12.73
C SER A 85 6.80 -3.64 11.40
N VAL A 86 5.55 -3.38 11.04
CA VAL A 86 5.15 -2.74 9.80
C VAL A 86 4.56 -1.38 10.13
N HIS A 87 5.02 -0.35 9.44
CA HIS A 87 4.39 0.96 9.43
C HIS A 87 4.37 1.49 8.01
N LYS A 88 3.20 1.87 7.50
CA LYS A 88 3.05 2.50 6.19
C LYS A 88 2.02 3.62 6.26
N LYS A 89 2.38 4.78 5.74
CA LYS A 89 1.49 5.92 5.60
C LYS A 89 1.38 6.29 4.12
N THR A 90 0.15 6.41 3.64
CA THR A 90 -0.17 6.90 2.29
C THR A 90 -1.06 8.13 2.44
N GLY A 91 -0.62 9.25 1.90
CA GLY A 91 -1.41 10.48 1.75
C GLY A 91 -1.69 10.70 0.27
N ILE A 92 -2.93 10.99 -0.07
CA ILE A 92 -3.35 11.34 -1.44
C ILE A 92 -4.05 12.68 -1.36
N THR A 93 -3.55 13.67 -2.08
CA THR A 93 -4.21 14.95 -2.28
C THR A 93 -4.71 15.01 -3.72
N TYR A 94 -6.02 15.06 -3.88
CA TYR A 94 -6.66 15.32 -5.16
C TYR A 94 -7.18 16.73 -5.17
N GLN A 95 -6.76 17.53 -6.14
CA GLN A 95 -7.10 18.94 -6.21
C GLN A 95 -7.66 19.28 -7.58
N GLU A 96 -8.74 20.06 -7.59
CA GLU A 96 -9.36 20.64 -8.77
C GLU A 96 -9.35 22.15 -8.66
N GLN A 97 -8.81 22.83 -9.68
CA GLN A 97 -8.90 24.26 -9.83
C GLN A 97 -9.79 24.59 -11.02
N TYR A 98 -10.82 25.39 -10.79
CA TYR A 98 -11.79 25.75 -11.81
C TYR A 98 -11.46 27.11 -12.44
N LEU A 99 -11.45 27.12 -13.77
CA LEU A 99 -11.23 28.31 -14.60
C LEU A 99 -12.52 28.59 -15.39
N TYR A 100 -12.95 29.83 -15.38
CA TYR A 100 -14.19 30.25 -16.01
C TYR A 100 -13.91 31.18 -17.18
N ASP A 101 -14.54 30.92 -18.34
CA ASP A 101 -14.56 31.84 -19.47
C ASP A 101 -15.77 32.76 -19.34
N GLY A 102 -15.53 33.97 -18.82
CA GLY A 102 -16.56 34.96 -18.50
C GLY A 102 -17.32 34.66 -17.21
N THR A 103 -18.57 35.12 -17.16
CA THR A 103 -19.46 34.93 -16.01
C THR A 103 -19.83 33.45 -15.87
N PRO A 104 -19.67 32.85 -14.68
CA PRO A 104 -20.11 31.47 -14.44
C PRO A 104 -21.61 31.31 -14.68
N VAL A 105 -22.01 30.34 -15.44
CA VAL A 105 -23.42 30.10 -15.80
C VAL A 105 -23.81 28.67 -15.52
N ASN A 106 -25.07 28.50 -15.18
CA ASN A 106 -25.72 27.20 -15.09
C ASN A 106 -25.88 26.56 -16.48
N ARG A 107 -26.34 25.30 -16.51
CA ARG A 107 -26.62 24.58 -17.76
C ARG A 107 -27.68 25.25 -18.64
N ASP A 108 -28.62 25.97 -18.04
CA ASP A 108 -29.68 26.75 -18.72
C ASP A 108 -29.21 28.15 -19.16
N GLY A 109 -27.96 28.51 -18.91
CA GLY A 109 -27.37 29.81 -19.25
C GLY A 109 -27.60 30.91 -18.21
N THR A 110 -28.29 30.62 -17.10
CA THR A 110 -28.47 31.60 -16.04
C THR A 110 -27.16 31.81 -15.24
N PRO A 111 -26.83 33.07 -14.85
CA PRO A 111 -25.63 33.31 -14.05
C PRO A 111 -25.68 32.61 -12.69
N LEU A 112 -24.55 32.05 -12.24
CA LEU A 112 -24.35 31.58 -10.90
C LEU A 112 -24.13 32.75 -9.95
N ALA A 113 -24.79 32.72 -8.78
CA ALA A 113 -24.56 33.70 -7.71
C ALA A 113 -23.20 33.51 -7.02
N SER A 114 -22.78 32.27 -6.89
CA SER A 114 -21.48 31.87 -6.33
C SER A 114 -20.87 30.77 -7.19
N LYS A 115 -19.56 30.70 -7.19
CA LYS A 115 -18.80 29.70 -7.95
C LYS A 115 -17.74 29.05 -7.09
N LEU A 116 -17.45 27.80 -7.38
CA LEU A 116 -16.32 27.09 -6.81
C LEU A 116 -15.03 27.49 -7.55
N ASP A 117 -14.02 27.95 -6.83
CA ASP A 117 -12.72 28.31 -7.40
C ASP A 117 -11.78 27.12 -7.40
N TYR A 118 -11.71 26.39 -6.27
CA TYR A 118 -11.00 25.13 -6.16
C TYR A 118 -11.62 24.23 -5.11
N ALA A 119 -11.30 22.95 -5.20
CA ALA A 119 -11.52 21.98 -4.14
C ALA A 119 -10.28 21.08 -3.99
N SER A 120 -9.95 20.73 -2.75
CA SER A 120 -8.83 19.86 -2.41
C SER A 120 -9.32 18.78 -1.46
N LEU A 121 -9.33 17.53 -1.91
CA LEU A 121 -9.66 16.35 -1.11
C LEU A 121 -8.35 15.68 -0.68
N TYR A 122 -8.08 15.65 0.61
CA TYR A 122 -6.99 14.90 1.20
C TYR A 122 -7.51 13.60 1.80
N GLN A 123 -6.84 12.50 1.52
CA GLN A 123 -7.12 11.20 2.09
C GLN A 123 -5.85 10.62 2.69
N GLN A 124 -5.93 10.10 3.89
CA GLN A 124 -4.81 9.47 4.58
C GLN A 124 -5.16 8.06 4.99
N THR A 125 -4.29 7.13 4.66
CA THR A 125 -4.32 5.77 5.19
C THR A 125 -3.02 5.50 5.92
N VAL A 126 -3.12 5.01 7.15
CA VAL A 126 -1.99 4.50 7.93
C VAL A 126 -2.22 3.01 8.14
N LEU A 127 -1.20 2.22 7.89
CA LEU A 127 -1.20 0.78 8.11
C LEU A 127 -0.09 0.47 9.12
N ASP A 128 -0.48 0.00 10.27
CA ASP A 128 0.41 -0.45 11.33
C ASP A 128 0.23 -1.95 11.56
N GLY A 129 1.26 -2.62 12.07
CA GLY A 129 1.10 -4.01 12.40
C GLY A 129 2.38 -4.73 12.77
N SER A 130 2.20 -6.00 13.09
CA SER A 130 3.29 -6.91 13.42
C SER A 130 3.19 -8.20 12.62
N GLY A 131 4.33 -8.84 12.43
CA GLY A 131 4.43 -10.11 11.71
C GLY A 131 5.38 -11.07 12.38
N LEU A 132 5.12 -12.36 12.21
CA LEU A 132 5.96 -13.44 12.72
C LEU A 132 6.35 -14.38 11.58
N ASN A 133 7.62 -14.72 11.49
CA ASN A 133 8.12 -15.74 10.54
C ASN A 133 9.18 -16.63 11.17
N PHE A 134 9.41 -17.77 10.55
CA PHE A 134 10.45 -18.70 10.92
C PHE A 134 11.28 -19.07 9.70
N LYS A 135 12.60 -19.16 9.87
CA LYS A 135 13.53 -19.54 8.81
C LYS A 135 14.39 -20.69 9.31
N ILE A 136 14.61 -21.70 8.49
CA ILE A 136 15.49 -22.83 8.79
C ILE A 136 16.35 -23.09 7.58
N GLY A 137 17.62 -23.43 7.83
CA GLY A 137 18.55 -23.77 6.75
C GLY A 137 19.63 -24.73 7.20
N ALA A 138 20.23 -25.38 6.20
CA ALA A 138 21.37 -26.24 6.39
C ALA A 138 22.37 -26.05 5.25
N ILE A 139 23.66 -26.15 5.56
CA ILE A 139 24.76 -26.19 4.58
C ILE A 139 25.58 -27.44 4.87
N VAL A 140 25.84 -28.24 3.83
CA VAL A 140 26.71 -29.39 3.90
C VAL A 140 27.98 -29.15 3.08
N ARG A 141 29.12 -29.57 3.60
CA ARG A 141 30.44 -29.55 2.96
C ARG A 141 30.92 -30.99 2.75
N PRO A 142 30.49 -31.66 1.66
CA PRO A 142 30.87 -33.05 1.43
C PRO A 142 32.35 -33.21 1.13
N VAL A 143 33.00 -32.20 0.52
CA VAL A 143 34.43 -32.12 0.26
C VAL A 143 34.94 -30.70 0.51
N ALA A 144 36.22 -30.52 0.67
CA ALA A 144 36.84 -29.26 1.12
C ALA A 144 36.46 -28.01 0.30
N GLY A 145 36.23 -28.13 -1.00
CA GLY A 145 35.85 -26.98 -1.86
C GLY A 145 34.35 -26.79 -2.04
N LEU A 146 33.52 -27.84 -1.86
CA LEU A 146 32.10 -27.83 -2.20
C LEU A 146 31.24 -27.50 -1.00
N ARG A 147 30.29 -26.57 -1.18
CA ARG A 147 29.22 -26.29 -0.23
C ARG A 147 27.89 -26.39 -0.95
N LEU A 148 26.94 -27.10 -0.35
CA LEU A 148 25.56 -27.22 -0.79
C LEU A 148 24.67 -26.74 0.33
N GLY A 149 23.77 -25.83 0.01
CA GLY A 149 22.85 -25.19 0.98
C GLY A 149 21.39 -25.37 0.59
N VAL A 150 20.54 -25.48 1.59
CA VAL A 150 19.08 -25.39 1.47
C VAL A 150 18.55 -24.52 2.60
N ALA A 151 17.61 -23.65 2.30
CA ALA A 151 16.90 -22.88 3.31
C ALA A 151 15.42 -22.76 2.96
N TYR A 152 14.58 -22.82 3.98
CA TYR A 152 13.15 -22.59 3.87
C TYR A 152 12.74 -21.44 4.79
N HIS A 153 12.05 -20.46 4.20
CA HIS A 153 11.43 -19.37 4.93
C HIS A 153 9.92 -19.60 4.92
N THR A 154 9.33 -19.71 6.10
CA THR A 154 7.86 -19.75 6.21
C THR A 154 7.26 -18.46 5.68
N PRO A 155 5.96 -18.44 5.38
CA PRO A 155 5.24 -17.18 5.28
C PRO A 155 5.45 -16.33 6.53
N THR A 156 5.38 -15.02 6.37
CA THR A 156 5.20 -14.10 7.50
C THR A 156 3.70 -13.96 7.74
N PHE A 157 3.28 -14.21 8.95
CA PHE A 157 1.91 -14.04 9.41
C PHE A 157 1.80 -12.66 10.03
N TYR A 158 1.09 -11.77 9.34
CA TYR A 158 0.87 -10.39 9.79
C TYR A 158 -0.50 -10.22 10.40
N SER A 159 -0.56 -9.46 11.50
CA SER A 159 -1.75 -8.77 11.99
C SER A 159 -1.57 -7.30 11.67
N LEU A 160 -2.51 -6.74 10.93
CA LEU A 160 -2.44 -5.40 10.36
C LEU A 160 -3.67 -4.61 10.75
N ASP A 161 -3.45 -3.37 11.19
CA ASP A 161 -4.47 -2.42 11.55
C ASP A 161 -4.41 -1.22 10.60
N ARG A 162 -5.57 -0.75 10.16
CA ARG A 162 -5.66 0.37 9.24
C ARG A 162 -6.42 1.52 9.86
N THR A 163 -5.80 2.68 9.86
CA THR A 163 -6.44 3.95 10.16
C THR A 163 -6.72 4.70 8.87
N TYR A 164 -7.92 5.22 8.72
CA TYR A 164 -8.32 6.02 7.56
C TYR A 164 -8.95 7.33 8.03
N ALA A 165 -8.58 8.43 7.38
CA ALA A 165 -9.19 9.75 7.55
C ALA A 165 -9.16 10.49 6.23
N ALA A 166 -10.10 11.39 6.03
CA ALA A 166 -10.13 12.28 4.88
C ALA A 166 -10.64 13.66 5.28
N ASP A 167 -10.20 14.66 4.58
CA ASP A 167 -10.72 16.02 4.69
C ASP A 167 -10.84 16.67 3.32
N ILE A 168 -11.73 17.65 3.22
CA ILE A 168 -11.91 18.49 2.05
C ILE A 168 -11.76 19.95 2.43
N GLU A 169 -11.13 20.72 1.56
CA GLU A 169 -11.11 22.17 1.57
C GLU A 169 -11.63 22.66 0.24
N SER A 170 -12.55 23.61 0.24
CA SER A 170 -13.06 24.25 -0.97
C SER A 170 -13.09 25.77 -0.83
N SER A 171 -12.94 26.46 -1.93
CA SER A 171 -12.98 27.92 -1.99
C SER A 171 -14.09 28.38 -2.90
N ILE A 172 -15.00 29.20 -2.35
CA ILE A 172 -16.18 29.72 -3.02
C ILE A 172 -16.04 31.22 -3.15
N SER A 173 -16.22 31.75 -4.36
CA SER A 173 -16.31 33.18 -4.60
C SER A 173 -17.74 33.60 -4.93
N ASN A 174 -18.17 34.72 -4.37
CA ASN A 174 -19.45 35.33 -4.76
C ASN A 174 -19.23 36.23 -5.97
N ALA A 175 -20.02 36.02 -7.02
CA ALA A 175 -19.94 36.80 -8.25
C ALA A 175 -20.30 38.30 -8.08
N ALA A 176 -21.11 38.64 -7.05
CA ALA A 176 -21.61 40.01 -6.82
C ALA A 176 -20.64 40.89 -6.01
N ASN A 177 -19.85 40.32 -5.11
CA ASN A 177 -19.05 41.09 -4.15
C ASN A 177 -17.57 40.67 -4.03
N THR A 178 -17.10 39.76 -4.86
CA THR A 178 -15.71 39.26 -4.87
C THR A 178 -15.23 38.68 -3.51
N SER A 179 -16.13 38.48 -2.55
CA SER A 179 -15.75 37.82 -1.30
C SER A 179 -15.44 36.36 -1.58
N ARG A 180 -14.40 35.89 -0.93
CA ARG A 180 -13.95 34.49 -0.99
C ARG A 180 -14.20 33.84 0.35
N GLU A 181 -14.85 32.71 0.33
CA GLU A 181 -15.11 31.90 1.50
C GLU A 181 -14.35 30.56 1.37
N ILE A 182 -13.70 30.14 2.44
CA ILE A 182 -13.06 28.84 2.54
C ILE A 182 -13.96 27.95 3.40
N ASN A 183 -14.36 26.84 2.82
CA ASN A 183 -15.12 25.81 3.52
C ASN A 183 -14.22 24.59 3.73
N THR A 184 -14.30 24.00 4.93
CA THR A 184 -13.57 22.78 5.28
C THR A 184 -14.48 21.80 5.98
N ASP A 185 -14.36 20.53 5.66
CA ASP A 185 -15.03 19.44 6.37
C ASP A 185 -14.09 18.25 6.54
N ARG A 186 -14.33 17.44 7.58
CA ARG A 186 -13.46 16.32 7.94
C ARG A 186 -14.27 15.10 8.34
N THR A 187 -13.81 13.94 7.92
CA THR A 187 -14.32 12.68 8.42
C THR A 187 -13.88 12.42 9.87
N PRO A 188 -14.63 11.64 10.64
CA PRO A 188 -14.08 11.01 11.83
C PRO A 188 -12.87 10.15 11.43
N VAL A 189 -11.93 10.00 12.35
CA VAL A 189 -10.81 9.06 12.16
C VAL A 189 -11.33 7.65 12.41
N LEU A 190 -11.27 6.82 11.39
CA LEU A 190 -11.55 5.41 11.52
C LEU A 190 -10.29 4.74 12.08
N SER A 191 -10.31 4.38 13.35
CA SER A 191 -9.19 3.76 14.06
C SER A 191 -9.35 2.26 14.21
N ASP A 192 -8.33 1.61 14.75
CA ASP A 192 -8.16 0.17 14.92
C ASP A 192 -9.03 -0.47 16.02
N ASP A 193 -9.77 0.31 16.79
CA ASP A 193 -10.66 -0.19 17.86
C ASP A 193 -11.85 -1.02 17.35
N GLY A 194 -11.63 -1.80 16.29
CA GLY A 194 -12.72 -2.63 15.74
C GLY A 194 -12.43 -3.14 14.33
N PRO A 195 -13.35 -2.90 13.38
CA PRO A 195 -13.40 -3.63 12.13
C PRO A 195 -12.31 -3.30 11.09
N ASN A 196 -11.21 -2.65 11.47
CA ASN A 196 -10.13 -2.27 10.55
C ASN A 196 -8.90 -3.17 10.61
N SER A 197 -8.93 -4.16 11.50
CA SER A 197 -7.87 -5.16 11.64
C SER A 197 -8.08 -6.33 10.69
N TRP A 198 -7.02 -6.81 10.10
CA TRP A 198 -7.03 -7.94 9.18
C TRP A 198 -5.71 -8.71 9.20
N GLU A 199 -5.73 -9.93 8.74
CA GLU A 199 -4.55 -10.79 8.68
C GLU A 199 -4.05 -10.92 7.25
N PHE A 200 -2.74 -10.82 7.09
CA PHE A 200 -2.07 -11.04 5.82
C PHE A 200 -0.99 -12.12 5.97
N VAL A 201 -0.98 -13.08 5.05
CA VAL A 201 0.02 -14.15 4.99
C VAL A 201 0.83 -13.98 3.73
N SER A 202 2.14 -13.70 3.89
CA SER A 202 3.07 -13.50 2.77
C SER A 202 3.42 -14.82 2.07
N PRO A 203 4.09 -14.80 0.90
CA PRO A 203 4.62 -16.00 0.27
C PRO A 203 5.64 -16.71 1.17
N SER A 204 5.68 -18.04 1.09
CA SER A 204 6.82 -18.82 1.56
C SER A 204 7.91 -18.88 0.49
N ARG A 205 9.15 -19.20 0.92
CA ARG A 205 10.33 -19.19 0.04
C ARG A 205 11.19 -20.41 0.30
N LEU A 206 11.68 -21.02 -0.77
CA LEU A 206 12.66 -22.09 -0.72
C LEU A 206 13.92 -21.69 -1.52
N LEU A 207 15.06 -21.86 -0.91
CA LEU A 207 16.34 -21.52 -1.49
C LEU A 207 17.24 -22.76 -1.55
N PHE A 208 17.93 -22.94 -2.67
CA PHE A 208 19.02 -23.89 -2.84
C PHE A 208 20.24 -23.13 -3.32
N GLY A 209 21.40 -23.47 -2.76
CA GLY A 209 22.66 -22.87 -3.16
C GLY A 209 23.75 -23.93 -3.31
N ALA A 210 24.59 -23.75 -4.29
CA ALA A 210 25.81 -24.54 -4.45
C ALA A 210 27.00 -23.61 -4.72
N SER A 211 28.12 -23.84 -4.05
CA SER A 211 29.33 -23.09 -4.30
C SER A 211 30.56 -24.00 -4.27
N TYR A 212 31.51 -23.70 -5.14
CA TYR A 212 32.80 -24.40 -5.17
C TYR A 212 33.95 -23.41 -5.10
N THR A 213 34.88 -23.66 -4.20
CA THR A 213 36.09 -22.87 -3.99
C THR A 213 37.30 -23.58 -4.60
N PHE A 214 37.93 -22.96 -5.57
CA PHE A 214 39.15 -23.46 -6.26
C PHE A 214 40.40 -22.92 -5.56
N GLY A 215 40.88 -23.66 -4.58
CA GLY A 215 42.05 -23.21 -3.80
C GLY A 215 41.83 -21.80 -3.20
N THR A 216 42.78 -20.90 -3.49
CA THR A 216 42.73 -19.49 -3.02
C THR A 216 42.42 -18.51 -4.15
N PHE A 217 42.22 -18.98 -5.38
CA PHE A 217 42.14 -18.10 -6.54
C PHE A 217 40.72 -17.83 -7.08
N ALA A 218 39.75 -18.72 -6.88
CA ALA A 218 38.39 -18.51 -7.40
C ALA A 218 37.33 -19.17 -6.55
N ILE A 219 36.12 -18.57 -6.58
CA ILE A 219 34.88 -19.14 -6.06
C ILE A 219 33.84 -19.01 -7.17
N VAL A 220 33.08 -20.06 -7.38
CA VAL A 220 31.89 -20.05 -8.26
C VAL A 220 30.68 -20.45 -7.42
N SER A 221 29.56 -19.77 -7.60
CA SER A 221 28.30 -20.08 -6.94
C SER A 221 27.12 -20.04 -7.89
N VAL A 222 26.12 -20.86 -7.57
CA VAL A 222 24.81 -20.88 -8.22
C VAL A 222 23.77 -20.97 -7.11
N ASP A 223 22.75 -20.11 -7.20
CA ASP A 223 21.63 -20.08 -6.28
C ASP A 223 20.32 -20.20 -7.05
N TYR A 224 19.39 -20.96 -6.51
CA TYR A 224 18.02 -21.11 -6.98
C TYR A 224 17.07 -20.71 -5.85
N GLU A 225 16.09 -19.87 -6.19
CA GLU A 225 15.06 -19.40 -5.27
C GLU A 225 13.68 -19.63 -5.87
N ARG A 226 12.77 -20.15 -5.07
CA ARG A 226 11.36 -20.32 -5.42
C ARG A 226 10.47 -19.67 -4.39
N ASP A 227 9.62 -18.72 -4.85
CA ASP A 227 8.63 -18.02 -4.04
C ASP A 227 7.23 -18.44 -4.44
N TRP A 228 6.37 -18.78 -3.47
CA TRP A 228 4.99 -19.19 -3.71
C TRP A 228 4.01 -18.03 -3.54
N TYR A 229 3.95 -17.10 -4.51
CA TYR A 229 3.01 -15.97 -4.47
C TYR A 229 1.55 -16.39 -4.52
N ASN A 230 1.23 -17.53 -5.13
CA ASN A 230 -0.10 -18.13 -5.11
C ASN A 230 -0.52 -18.66 -3.72
N GLY A 231 0.38 -18.64 -2.75
CA GLY A 231 0.13 -18.97 -1.34
C GLY A 231 -0.27 -17.78 -0.47
N ILE A 232 -0.29 -16.56 -1.02
CA ILE A 232 -0.74 -15.35 -0.31
C ILE A 232 -2.19 -15.53 0.15
N ARG A 233 -2.48 -15.05 1.36
CA ARG A 233 -3.82 -15.07 1.93
C ARG A 233 -4.11 -13.79 2.67
N VAL A 234 -5.35 -13.33 2.57
CA VAL A 234 -5.94 -12.28 3.37
C VAL A 234 -7.08 -12.92 4.17
N LYS A 235 -7.15 -12.64 5.45
CA LYS A 235 -8.15 -13.21 6.37
C LYS A 235 -8.68 -12.13 7.29
N ASN A 236 -9.84 -12.41 7.89
CA ASN A 236 -10.47 -11.55 8.89
C ASN A 236 -10.68 -10.11 8.41
N VAL A 237 -10.98 -9.97 7.10
CA VAL A 237 -11.27 -8.65 6.52
C VAL A 237 -12.66 -8.22 6.98
N PRO A 238 -12.79 -7.05 7.61
CA PRO A 238 -14.07 -6.54 8.05
C PRO A 238 -15.00 -6.19 6.89
N ASP A 239 -16.27 -6.52 7.01
CA ASP A 239 -17.28 -6.16 6.03
C ASP A 239 -17.45 -4.64 5.92
N GLY A 240 -17.61 -4.14 4.70
CA GLY A 240 -17.94 -2.74 4.43
C GLY A 240 -16.80 -1.74 4.58
N GLN A 241 -15.54 -2.20 4.73
CA GLN A 241 -14.40 -1.30 4.85
C GLN A 241 -13.98 -0.68 3.51
N PRO A 242 -13.56 0.60 3.49
CA PRO A 242 -13.02 1.23 2.29
C PRO A 242 -11.79 0.47 1.76
N GLY A 243 -11.77 0.17 0.47
CA GLY A 243 -10.69 -0.54 -0.18
C GLY A 243 -10.73 -2.06 -0.03
N PHE A 244 -11.72 -2.62 0.69
CA PHE A 244 -12.02 -4.04 0.72
C PHE A 244 -13.42 -4.25 0.11
N ILE A 245 -13.46 -4.40 -1.19
CA ILE A 245 -14.72 -4.62 -1.95
C ILE A 245 -14.98 -6.13 -2.10
N ILE A 246 -13.95 -6.95 -1.91
CA ILE A 246 -13.93 -8.38 -2.19
C ILE A 246 -13.94 -9.16 -0.89
N GLN A 247 -14.77 -10.20 -0.80
CA GLN A 247 -14.83 -11.11 0.35
C GLN A 247 -13.52 -11.91 0.51
N PRO A 248 -13.11 -12.32 1.73
CA PRO A 248 -11.86 -13.04 1.98
C PRO A 248 -11.65 -14.30 1.11
N GLU A 249 -12.71 -15.03 0.80
CA GLU A 249 -12.64 -16.21 -0.07
C GLU A 249 -12.38 -15.84 -1.53
N GLU A 250 -12.87 -14.69 -1.98
CA GLU A 250 -12.61 -14.17 -3.32
C GLU A 250 -11.15 -13.72 -3.46
N TYR A 251 -10.56 -13.06 -2.44
CA TYR A 251 -9.14 -12.76 -2.39
C TYR A 251 -8.28 -14.03 -2.52
N LYS A 252 -8.66 -15.09 -1.83
CA LYS A 252 -7.94 -16.36 -1.90
C LYS A 252 -7.96 -16.96 -3.30
N LEU A 253 -9.11 -16.90 -3.98
CA LEU A 253 -9.26 -17.33 -5.36
C LEU A 253 -8.48 -16.42 -6.32
N GLU A 254 -8.51 -15.12 -6.11
CA GLU A 254 -7.80 -14.14 -6.91
C GLU A 254 -6.28 -14.36 -6.83
N PHE A 255 -5.71 -14.51 -5.63
CA PHE A 255 -4.29 -14.80 -5.49
C PHE A 255 -3.90 -16.14 -6.10
N LYS A 256 -4.73 -17.17 -5.94
CA LYS A 256 -4.47 -18.49 -6.52
C LYS A 256 -4.52 -18.48 -8.04
N ASN A 257 -5.43 -17.71 -8.64
CA ASN A 257 -5.67 -17.70 -10.08
C ASN A 257 -4.78 -16.71 -10.83
N ASN A 258 -4.43 -15.58 -10.21
CA ASN A 258 -3.70 -14.48 -10.85
C ASN A 258 -2.20 -14.47 -10.52
N PHE A 259 -1.78 -15.20 -9.49
CA PHE A 259 -0.38 -15.29 -9.10
C PHE A 259 0.13 -16.72 -9.23
N CYS A 260 1.34 -16.88 -9.70
CA CYS A 260 2.03 -18.15 -9.76
C CYS A 260 3.29 -18.14 -8.88
N ALA A 261 3.85 -19.31 -8.65
CA ALA A 261 5.17 -19.39 -8.03
C ALA A 261 6.22 -18.84 -8.99
N THR A 262 7.13 -18.02 -8.46
CA THR A 262 8.27 -17.51 -9.23
C THR A 262 9.51 -18.33 -8.97
N ASN A 263 10.41 -18.38 -9.95
CA ASN A 263 11.69 -19.03 -9.86
C ASN A 263 12.78 -18.04 -10.27
N ALA A 264 13.82 -17.93 -9.45
CA ALA A 264 14.99 -17.11 -9.76
C ALA A 264 16.26 -17.98 -9.70
N VAL A 265 17.10 -17.84 -10.71
CA VAL A 265 18.42 -18.46 -10.73
C VAL A 265 19.47 -17.36 -10.78
N ARG A 266 20.45 -17.43 -9.89
CA ARG A 266 21.58 -16.50 -9.83
C ARG A 266 22.86 -17.28 -9.92
N ALA A 267 23.83 -16.81 -10.72
CA ALA A 267 25.17 -17.34 -10.78
C ALA A 267 26.20 -16.25 -10.50
N GLY A 268 27.20 -16.56 -9.73
CA GLY A 268 28.25 -15.63 -9.35
C GLY A 268 29.63 -16.26 -9.42
N GLN A 269 30.64 -15.45 -9.73
CA GLN A 269 32.04 -15.85 -9.65
C GLN A 269 32.86 -14.74 -8.99
N PHE A 270 33.88 -15.16 -8.23
CA PHE A 270 34.90 -14.29 -7.67
C PHE A 270 36.27 -14.86 -8.09
N ILE A 271 37.11 -14.04 -8.70
CA ILE A 271 38.47 -14.42 -9.10
C ILE A 271 39.44 -13.49 -8.41
N HIS A 272 40.33 -14.04 -7.60
CA HIS A 272 41.38 -13.29 -6.94
C HIS A 272 42.62 -13.26 -7.86
N ASN A 273 42.82 -12.11 -8.50
CA ASN A 273 43.97 -11.88 -9.36
C ASN A 273 45.15 -11.40 -8.50
N VAL A 274 46.02 -12.32 -8.07
CA VAL A 274 47.31 -11.94 -7.46
C VAL A 274 48.22 -11.51 -8.58
N ALA A 275 48.18 -10.25 -8.97
CA ALA A 275 49.28 -9.67 -9.76
C ALA A 275 50.54 -9.74 -8.90
N ARG A 276 51.42 -10.73 -9.18
CA ARG A 276 52.77 -10.69 -8.69
C ARG A 276 53.46 -9.52 -9.40
N LEU A 277 53.58 -8.41 -8.69
CA LEU A 277 54.54 -7.38 -9.10
C LEU A 277 55.92 -8.03 -9.14
N PRO A 278 56.63 -8.00 -10.24
CA PRO A 278 58.03 -8.43 -10.24
C PRO A 278 58.77 -7.51 -9.27
N ILE A 279 59.33 -8.10 -8.21
CA ILE A 279 60.28 -7.41 -7.34
C ILE A 279 61.55 -7.25 -8.17
N PRO A 280 62.12 -6.04 -8.32
CA PRO A 280 63.33 -5.77 -9.06
C PRO A 280 64.58 -6.41 -8.37
#